data_0d6690d09af2c332cf20c3ed921c51e4
#
_entry.id   0d6690d09af2c332cf20c3ed921c51e4
#
_cell.length_a   1.000
_cell.length_b   1.000
_cell.length_c   1.000
_cell.angle_alpha   90.00
_cell.angle_beta   90.00
_cell.angle_gamma   90.00
#
_symmetry.space_group_name_H-M   'P 1'
#
loop_
_entity.id
_entity.type
_entity.pdbx_description
1 polymer ?
#
loop_
_entity_poly.entity_id
_entity_poly.type
_entity_poly.pdbx_seq_one_letter_code
_entity_poly.pdbx_strand_id
1 'polypeptide(L)'
;MAFTDKQEFKIPRHIIQPGGVNIETITAVKDLNYKDAQYQVITNNKGSSATIKVPAKKDGVWFWFKNSASSGHSFVLQDADGNPIIGGAGLAAGKAALLVCDGSAWAVVFQQA
;
A
#
# COMPACT_ATOMS: atom_id res chain seq x y z
N MET A 1 -36.65 2.23 -3.40
CA MET A 1 -36.10 2.17 -2.91
C MET A 1 -35.90 2.16 -2.40
N ALA A 2 -35.53 2.26 -2.69
CA ALA A 2 -35.17 2.28 -2.16
C ALA A 2 -34.51 2.36 -1.39
N PHE A 3 -34.06 2.84 -1.18
CA PHE A 3 -33.45 2.88 -0.08
C PHE A 3 -34.08 3.39 0.89
N THR A 4 -34.45 3.13 1.23
CA THR A 4 -34.75 3.39 2.10
C THR A 4 -34.84 3.77 2.80
N ASP A 5 -35.03 4.10 3.11
CA ASP A 5 -34.79 4.39 3.83
C ASP A 5 -34.47 4.27 4.48
N LYS A 6 -34.56 3.89 4.75
CA LYS A 6 -33.88 3.85 5.31
C LYS A 6 -32.89 3.67 5.20
N GLN A 7 -33.10 3.27 4.78
CA GLN A 7 -32.14 3.28 4.57
C GLN A 7 -31.82 4.01 4.28
N GLU A 8 -32.43 4.21 4.71
CA GLU A 8 -31.92 5.32 4.45
C GLU A 8 -30.61 5.40 4.18
N PHE A 9 -30.31 6.11 3.36
CA PHE A 9 -28.96 6.15 3.00
C PHE A 9 -28.23 7.15 3.89
N LYS A 10 -27.25 6.66 4.59
CA LYS A 10 -26.42 7.51 5.40
C LYS A 10 -25.02 7.46 4.91
N ILE A 11 -24.39 8.61 4.81
CA ILE A 11 -22.98 8.67 4.47
C ILE A 11 -22.21 8.62 5.78
N PRO A 12 -21.43 7.59 6.01
CA PRO A 12 -20.65 7.50 7.24
C PRO A 12 -19.56 8.55 7.28
N ARG A 13 -19.24 9.01 8.47
CA ARG A 13 -18.15 9.97 8.65
C ARG A 13 -16.80 9.32 8.42
N HIS A 14 -16.72 8.03 8.71
CA HIS A 14 -15.52 7.24 8.44
C HIS A 14 -15.89 6.12 7.52
N ILE A 15 -15.01 5.85 6.58
CA ILE A 15 -15.09 4.67 5.75
C ILE A 15 -14.06 3.72 6.27
N ILE A 16 -14.52 2.61 6.84
CA ILE A 16 -13.64 1.58 7.37
C ILE A 16 -13.33 0.64 6.23
N GLN A 17 -12.06 0.55 5.87
CA GLN A 17 -11.62 -0.34 4.81
C GLN A 17 -11.67 -1.78 5.28
N PRO A 18 -12.20 -2.70 4.46
CA PRO A 18 -12.07 -4.11 4.75
C PRO A 18 -10.61 -4.48 4.89
N GLY A 19 -10.27 -5.26 5.91
CA GLY A 19 -8.90 -5.63 6.17
C GLY A 19 -8.12 -4.66 7.05
N GLY A 20 -8.65 -3.46 7.28
CA GLY A 20 -8.08 -2.50 8.22
C GLY A 20 -6.68 -2.04 7.85
N VAL A 21 -5.80 -1.97 8.84
CA VAL A 21 -4.41 -1.54 8.68
C VAL A 21 -3.50 -2.70 9.05
N ASN A 22 -2.56 -3.01 8.16
CA ASN A 22 -1.52 -3.99 8.47
C ASN A 22 -0.32 -3.26 9.06
N ILE A 23 0.06 -3.63 10.26
CA ILE A 23 1.26 -3.12 10.93
C ILE A 23 2.20 -4.30 11.07
N GLU A 24 3.32 -4.26 10.38
CA GLU A 24 4.17 -5.43 10.26
C GLU A 24 5.64 -5.03 10.21
N THR A 25 6.49 -5.90 10.78
CA THR A 25 7.95 -5.80 10.61
C THR A 25 8.35 -6.88 9.63
N ILE A 26 9.08 -6.50 8.58
CA ILE A 26 9.56 -7.44 7.57
C ILE A 26 11.06 -7.63 7.67
N THR A 27 11.50 -8.83 7.35
CA THR A 27 12.91 -9.21 7.30
C THR A 27 13.30 -9.78 5.94
N ALA A 28 12.37 -9.77 4.99
CA ALA A 28 12.55 -10.35 3.65
C ALA A 28 11.59 -9.67 2.69
N VAL A 29 11.61 -10.11 1.44
CA VAL A 29 10.65 -9.65 0.41
C VAL A 29 9.23 -9.94 0.89
N LYS A 30 8.35 -8.97 0.69
CA LYS A 30 6.93 -9.13 0.99
C LYS A 30 6.14 -9.04 -0.30
N ASP A 31 5.28 -10.03 -0.50
CA ASP A 31 4.35 -10.04 -1.62
C ASP A 31 2.95 -9.74 -1.10
N LEU A 32 2.30 -8.78 -1.72
CA LEU A 32 0.92 -8.42 -1.40
C LEU A 32 -0.05 -9.06 -2.39
N ASN A 33 -1.27 -9.30 -1.94
CA ASN A 33 -2.36 -9.73 -2.80
C ASN A 33 -3.57 -8.83 -2.58
N TYR A 34 -4.62 -9.01 -3.38
CA TYR A 34 -5.79 -8.13 -3.34
C TYR A 34 -6.51 -8.10 -2.00
N LYS A 35 -6.34 -9.16 -1.21
CA LYS A 35 -7.06 -9.30 0.06
C LYS A 35 -6.30 -8.68 1.22
N ASP A 36 -5.07 -8.28 0.98
CA ASP A 36 -4.27 -7.64 2.01
C ASP A 36 -4.81 -6.25 2.30
N ALA A 37 -4.57 -5.78 3.52
CA ALA A 37 -5.01 -4.46 3.93
C ALA A 37 -4.45 -3.39 3.00
N GLN A 38 -5.27 -2.42 2.67
CA GLN A 38 -4.88 -1.33 1.77
C GLN A 38 -3.93 -0.34 2.43
N TYR A 39 -3.93 -0.31 3.75
CA TYR A 39 -3.00 0.51 4.51
C TYR A 39 -1.90 -0.39 5.06
N GLN A 40 -0.68 -0.15 4.60
CA GLN A 40 0.47 -0.96 4.95
C GLN A 40 1.47 -0.10 5.72
N VAL A 41 1.59 -0.34 7.01
CA VAL A 41 2.58 0.31 7.86
C VAL A 41 3.69 -0.70 8.11
N ILE A 42 4.81 -0.53 7.46
CA ILE A 42 5.87 -1.55 7.41
C ILE A 42 7.13 -1.02 8.07
N THR A 43 7.69 -1.82 8.95
CA THR A 43 9.03 -1.58 9.48
C THR A 43 9.99 -2.51 8.78
N ASN A 44 10.97 -1.94 8.08
CA ASN A 44 12.00 -2.73 7.42
C ASN A 44 13.12 -3.06 8.40
N ASN A 45 13.20 -4.31 8.80
CA ASN A 45 14.23 -4.82 9.68
C ASN A 45 15.09 -5.88 8.97
N LYS A 46 15.21 -5.76 7.66
CA LYS A 46 15.99 -6.70 6.87
C LYS A 46 17.50 -6.50 7.01
N GLY A 47 17.90 -5.33 7.43
CA GLY A 47 19.33 -4.97 7.51
C GLY A 47 19.86 -4.31 6.24
N SER A 48 19.00 -4.14 5.24
CA SER A 48 19.29 -3.48 3.97
C SER A 48 17.97 -3.08 3.34
N SER A 49 18.01 -2.47 2.16
CA SER A 49 16.79 -2.17 1.41
C SER A 49 15.97 -3.44 1.19
N ALA A 50 14.68 -3.35 1.37
CA ALA A 50 13.76 -4.46 1.16
C ALA A 50 12.89 -4.20 -0.07
N THR A 51 12.23 -5.24 -0.55
CA THR A 51 11.32 -5.16 -1.69
C THR A 51 9.93 -5.54 -1.25
N ILE A 52 8.94 -4.73 -1.62
CA ILE A 52 7.54 -5.07 -1.47
C ILE A 52 6.93 -5.12 -2.86
N LYS A 53 6.30 -6.24 -3.21
CA LYS A 53 5.65 -6.42 -4.50
C LYS A 53 4.15 -6.25 -4.33
N VAL A 54 3.56 -5.42 -5.18
CA VAL A 54 2.11 -5.26 -5.21
C VAL A 54 1.49 -6.35 -6.08
N PRO A 55 0.17 -6.57 -5.96
CA PRO A 55 -0.50 -7.61 -6.74
C PRO A 55 -0.46 -7.34 -8.23
N ALA A 56 -0.83 -8.34 -9.02
CA ALA A 56 -1.03 -8.18 -10.46
C ALA A 56 -2.01 -7.04 -10.70
N LYS A 57 -1.86 -6.37 -11.84
CA LYS A 57 -2.64 -5.18 -12.18
C LYS A 57 -4.12 -5.50 -12.21
N LYS A 58 -4.89 -4.66 -11.55
CA LYS A 58 -6.34 -4.73 -11.55
C LYS A 58 -6.88 -3.34 -11.29
N ASP A 59 -7.82 -2.93 -12.13
CA ASP A 59 -8.42 -1.60 -12.07
C ASP A 59 -9.03 -1.32 -10.69
N GLY A 60 -8.66 -0.19 -10.12
CA GLY A 60 -9.21 0.27 -8.85
C GLY A 60 -8.48 -0.22 -7.60
N VAL A 61 -7.47 -1.06 -7.75
CA VAL A 61 -6.69 -1.51 -6.59
C VAL A 61 -5.72 -0.40 -6.18
N TRP A 62 -5.62 -0.17 -4.89
CA TRP A 62 -4.72 0.85 -4.36
C TRP A 62 -4.18 0.44 -3.00
N PHE A 63 -3.00 0.99 -2.67
CA PHE A 63 -2.37 0.79 -1.38
C PHE A 63 -1.72 2.08 -0.91
N TRP A 64 -1.91 2.39 0.37
CA TRP A 64 -1.08 3.33 1.10
C TRP A 64 0.04 2.59 1.77
N PHE A 65 1.26 3.09 1.58
CA PHE A 65 2.44 2.55 2.26
C PHE A 65 3.01 3.60 3.18
N LYS A 66 3.35 3.17 4.38
CA LYS A 66 4.13 3.98 5.32
C LYS A 66 5.35 3.17 5.71
N ASN A 67 6.52 3.70 5.41
CA ASN A 67 7.74 3.13 5.96
C ASN A 67 7.90 3.69 7.37
N SER A 68 7.82 2.82 8.38
CA SER A 68 7.85 3.25 9.78
C SER A 68 9.11 4.07 10.07
N ALA A 69 8.98 5.07 10.92
CA ALA A 69 10.11 5.88 11.33
C ALA A 69 11.20 5.07 12.07
N SER A 70 10.80 3.89 12.61
CA SER A 70 11.77 3.00 13.28
C SER A 70 12.46 2.05 12.30
N SER A 71 12.13 2.08 11.00
CA SER A 71 12.86 1.32 10.00
C SER A 71 14.28 1.84 9.89
N GLY A 72 15.24 0.92 9.80
CA GLY A 72 16.62 1.30 9.57
C GLY A 72 16.92 1.58 8.09
N HIS A 73 16.07 1.15 7.18
CA HIS A 73 16.30 1.18 5.75
C HIS A 73 15.03 1.48 4.97
N SER A 74 15.21 1.94 3.74
CA SER A 74 14.12 2.14 2.80
C SER A 74 13.59 0.81 2.29
N PHE A 75 12.43 0.85 1.62
CA PHE A 75 12.01 -0.28 0.79
C PHE A 75 11.58 0.22 -0.59
N VAL A 76 11.79 -0.62 -1.59
CA VAL A 76 11.35 -0.34 -2.95
C VAL A 76 10.02 -1.04 -3.18
N LEU A 77 9.23 -0.48 -4.09
CA LEU A 77 7.94 -1.04 -4.47
C LEU A 77 8.02 -1.50 -5.92
N GLN A 78 7.65 -2.74 -6.16
CA GLN A 78 7.68 -3.36 -7.48
C GLN A 78 6.30 -3.90 -7.83
N ASP A 79 6.05 -4.02 -9.14
CA ASP A 79 4.85 -4.73 -9.59
C ASP A 79 5.07 -6.25 -9.48
N ALA A 80 4.04 -7.01 -9.84
CA ALA A 80 4.08 -8.47 -9.72
C ALA A 80 5.16 -9.09 -10.62
N ASP A 81 5.56 -8.40 -11.68
CA ASP A 81 6.59 -8.88 -12.61
C ASP A 81 8.01 -8.45 -12.20
N GLY A 82 8.12 -7.73 -11.10
CA GLY A 82 9.41 -7.27 -10.60
C GLY A 82 9.88 -5.94 -11.17
N ASN A 83 9.02 -5.24 -11.91
CA ASN A 83 9.36 -3.92 -12.44
C ASN A 83 9.19 -2.87 -11.34
N PRO A 84 10.13 -1.94 -11.18
CA PRO A 84 10.04 -0.95 -10.13
C PRO A 84 8.91 0.04 -10.37
N ILE A 85 8.16 0.33 -9.32
CA ILE A 85 7.19 1.43 -9.28
C ILE A 85 7.82 2.59 -8.52
N ILE A 86 8.34 2.31 -7.33
CA ILE A 86 9.21 3.23 -6.60
C ILE A 86 10.53 2.49 -6.44
N GLY A 87 11.48 2.82 -7.29
CA GLY A 87 12.78 2.16 -7.32
C GLY A 87 13.87 3.06 -6.76
N GLY A 88 15.12 2.77 -7.11
CA GLY A 88 16.26 3.54 -6.70
C GLY A 88 16.43 3.55 -5.18
N ALA A 89 16.41 4.73 -4.59
CA ALA A 89 16.54 4.87 -3.14
C ALA A 89 15.32 4.37 -2.38
N GLY A 90 14.20 4.18 -3.08
CA GLY A 90 12.98 3.66 -2.48
C GLY A 90 12.26 4.66 -1.60
N LEU A 91 11.36 4.13 -0.77
CA LEU A 91 10.62 4.91 0.19
C LEU A 91 11.37 4.89 1.52
N ALA A 92 11.90 6.05 1.91
CA ALA A 92 12.75 6.16 3.09
C ALA A 92 11.95 5.99 4.39
N ALA A 93 12.65 5.68 5.47
CA ALA A 93 12.04 5.58 6.79
C ALA A 93 11.28 6.86 7.13
N GLY A 94 10.09 6.70 7.69
CA GLY A 94 9.22 7.82 8.05
C GLY A 94 8.40 8.39 6.91
N LYS A 95 8.55 7.89 5.69
CA LYS A 95 7.87 8.43 4.51
C LYS A 95 6.70 7.57 4.09
N ALA A 96 5.79 8.16 3.33
CA ALA A 96 4.59 7.51 2.87
C ALA A 96 4.42 7.66 1.35
N ALA A 97 3.68 6.73 0.76
CA ALA A 97 3.35 6.78 -0.66
C ALA A 97 1.98 6.16 -0.90
N LEU A 98 1.31 6.63 -1.94
CA LEU A 98 0.04 6.06 -2.40
C LEU A 98 0.20 5.58 -3.83
N LEU A 99 -0.11 4.31 -4.04
CA LEU A 99 -0.10 3.68 -5.36
C LEU A 99 -1.53 3.32 -5.77
N VAL A 100 -1.86 3.57 -7.02
CA VAL A 100 -3.16 3.23 -7.58
C VAL A 100 -2.94 2.50 -8.91
N CYS A 101 -3.72 1.46 -9.15
CA CYS A 101 -3.69 0.72 -10.40
C CYS A 101 -4.93 1.06 -11.23
N ASP A 102 -4.73 1.37 -12.52
CA ASP A 102 -5.83 1.63 -13.45
C ASP A 102 -6.17 0.41 -14.32
N GLY A 103 -5.61 -0.75 -13.99
CA GLY A 103 -5.79 -1.97 -14.75
C GLY A 103 -4.67 -2.22 -15.75
N SER A 104 -3.99 -1.18 -16.19
CA SER A 104 -2.88 -1.28 -17.15
C SER A 104 -1.55 -1.00 -16.51
N ALA A 105 -1.52 -0.13 -15.52
CA ALA A 105 -0.28 0.29 -14.87
C ALA A 105 -0.54 0.68 -13.43
N TRP A 106 0.50 0.57 -12.62
CA TRP A 106 0.54 1.14 -11.29
C TRP A 106 1.09 2.55 -11.38
N ALA A 107 0.40 3.48 -10.75
CA ALA A 107 0.82 4.88 -10.72
C ALA A 107 1.13 5.31 -9.30
N VAL A 108 2.17 6.09 -9.14
CA VAL A 108 2.48 6.77 -7.89
C VAL A 108 1.66 8.05 -7.85
N VAL A 109 0.61 8.07 -7.03
CA VAL A 109 -0.24 9.26 -6.89
C VAL A 109 0.40 10.25 -5.95
N PHE A 110 1.07 9.73 -4.93
CA PHE A 110 1.73 10.55 -3.93
C PHE A 110 2.97 9.81 -3.43
N GLN A 111 4.03 10.54 -3.27
CA GLN A 111 5.24 10.03 -2.63
C GLN A 111 5.87 11.16 -1.84
N GLN A 112 6.02 10.92 -0.56
CA GLN A 112 6.68 11.88 0.32
C GLN A 112 8.18 11.82 0.10
N ALA A 113 8.77 12.98 -0.10
CA ALA A 113 10.20 13.07 -0.34
C ALA A 113 11.02 12.97 0.95
#